data_ae8c2775b845b46ee8e930b32fabde5a
#
_entry.id   ae8c2775b845b46ee8e930b32fabde5a
#
_cell.length_a   1.000
_cell.length_b   1.000
_cell.length_c   1.000
_cell.angle_alpha   90.00
_cell.angle_beta   90.00
_cell.angle_gamma   90.00
#
_symmetry.space_group_name_H-M   'P 1'
#
loop_
_entity.id
_entity.type
_entity.pdbx_description
1 polymer ?
#
loop_
_entity_poly.entity_id
_entity_poly.type
_entity_poly.pdbx_seq_one_letter_code
_entity_poly.pdbx_strand_id
1 'polypeptide(L)'
;MGKNWKWLAKLFAFFGVCVGLFGIGTFSQVNGIASAINGFFDPDNAHCVKILPFLGEYSWSVVIASLILTVCVAAVLIGGVKRIASVSQIVVPFMAILYFAFAIILIICNITEIPAAIKVIVTAAFTPKAVTGGSMFVAMQKGVARGIFSNEAGLGSAPIAAAAAQTKEPVRQGLVSMTGTFIDTIVICTLTGLSIVLTGAWQVEGLEGVEVTTYAFQQGLPFPPAVSSFVLMLCLVFFAFTTILGWDYYSERCLEYLSGGNLKHVKVYRWIYIFAVFIGPYMTVSAVWTIADIFNGLMALPNMIALFALSGVVVRETKAFFKKQS
;
A
#
# COMPACT_ATOMS: atom_id res chain seq x y z
N MET A 1 -8.16 27.04 -8.37
CA MET A 1 -8.93 26.72 -9.58
C MET A 1 -10.32 27.39 -9.63
N GLY A 2 -10.94 27.83 -8.56
CA GLY A 2 -12.21 28.56 -8.53
C GLY A 2 -13.47 27.66 -8.60
N LYS A 3 -14.65 28.32 -8.56
CA LYS A 3 -15.95 27.63 -8.44
C LYS A 3 -16.25 26.66 -9.60
N ASN A 4 -15.76 26.94 -10.79
CA ASN A 4 -16.02 26.16 -12.00
C ASN A 4 -15.33 24.77 -11.99
N TRP A 5 -14.42 24.51 -11.09
CA TRP A 5 -13.67 23.26 -10.99
C TRP A 5 -14.19 22.33 -9.87
N LYS A 6 -15.29 22.69 -9.21
CA LYS A 6 -15.89 21.87 -8.15
C LYS A 6 -16.31 20.47 -8.61
N TRP A 7 -16.68 20.31 -9.88
CA TRP A 7 -17.02 19.02 -10.45
C TRP A 7 -15.82 18.06 -10.42
N LEU A 8 -14.59 18.56 -10.70
CA LEU A 8 -13.38 17.76 -10.67
C LEU A 8 -13.06 17.27 -9.24
N ALA A 9 -13.25 18.15 -8.23
CA ALA A 9 -13.10 17.77 -6.83
C ALA A 9 -14.14 16.75 -6.38
N LYS A 10 -15.40 16.84 -6.86
CA LYS A 10 -16.43 15.84 -6.58
C LYS A 10 -16.11 14.50 -7.23
N LEU A 11 -15.63 14.51 -8.48
CA LEU A 11 -15.21 13.31 -9.19
C LEU A 11 -14.06 12.61 -8.45
N PHE A 12 -13.04 13.37 -8.07
CA PHE A 12 -11.93 12.88 -7.25
C PHE A 12 -12.43 12.26 -5.94
N ALA A 13 -13.29 12.98 -5.20
CA ALA A 13 -13.79 12.51 -3.92
C ALA A 13 -14.65 11.24 -4.06
N PHE A 14 -15.44 11.12 -5.14
CA PHE A 14 -16.19 9.90 -5.44
C PHE A 14 -15.25 8.69 -5.63
N PHE A 15 -14.22 8.84 -6.47
CA PHE A 15 -13.25 7.78 -6.65
C PHE A 15 -12.43 7.51 -5.38
N GLY A 16 -12.12 8.53 -4.58
CA GLY A 16 -11.45 8.37 -3.29
C GLY A 16 -12.24 7.49 -2.30
N VAL A 17 -13.58 7.63 -2.28
CA VAL A 17 -14.45 6.73 -1.50
C VAL A 17 -14.39 5.31 -2.04
N CYS A 18 -14.41 5.13 -3.36
CA CYS A 18 -14.33 3.80 -3.98
C CYS A 18 -12.97 3.13 -3.76
N VAL A 19 -11.86 3.89 -3.88
CA VAL A 19 -10.49 3.37 -3.62
C VAL A 19 -10.35 2.90 -2.18
N GLY A 20 -10.86 3.67 -1.22
CA GLY A 20 -10.83 3.27 0.18
C GLY A 20 -11.60 1.98 0.43
N LEU A 21 -12.81 1.85 -0.15
CA LEU A 21 -13.70 0.73 0.13
C LEU A 21 -13.34 -0.56 -0.64
N PHE A 22 -12.97 -0.44 -1.91
CA PHE A 22 -12.81 -1.59 -2.81
C PHE A 22 -11.37 -1.77 -3.32
N GLY A 23 -10.49 -0.80 -3.12
CA GLY A 23 -9.17 -0.76 -3.72
C GLY A 23 -8.04 -0.98 -2.73
N ILE A 24 -7.04 -0.13 -2.85
CA ILE A 24 -5.79 -0.13 -2.07
C ILE A 24 -6.04 -0.01 -0.55
N GLY A 25 -7.14 0.62 -0.15
CA GLY A 25 -7.43 0.89 1.26
C GLY A 25 -7.90 -0.31 2.07
N THR A 26 -8.61 -1.25 1.44
CA THR A 26 -9.19 -2.41 2.14
C THR A 26 -8.81 -3.73 1.52
N PHE A 27 -9.40 -4.07 0.38
CA PHE A 27 -9.35 -5.44 -0.15
C PHE A 27 -7.93 -5.94 -0.38
N SER A 28 -7.04 -5.13 -0.96
CA SER A 28 -5.66 -5.54 -1.20
C SER A 28 -4.87 -5.76 0.10
N GLN A 29 -5.07 -4.90 1.09
CA GLN A 29 -4.36 -4.99 2.37
C GLN A 29 -4.84 -6.18 3.19
N VAL A 30 -6.17 -6.34 3.27
CA VAL A 30 -6.78 -7.43 4.06
C VAL A 30 -6.48 -8.80 3.45
N ASN A 31 -6.51 -8.89 2.11
CA ASN A 31 -6.14 -10.10 1.38
C ASN A 31 -4.65 -10.43 1.60
N GLY A 32 -3.76 -9.43 1.54
CA GLY A 32 -2.34 -9.62 1.84
C GLY A 32 -2.07 -10.10 3.28
N ILE A 33 -2.77 -9.53 4.28
CA ILE A 33 -2.69 -9.99 5.67
C ILE A 33 -3.14 -11.45 5.79
N ALA A 34 -4.30 -11.77 5.21
CA ALA A 34 -4.86 -13.11 5.28
C ALA A 34 -3.96 -14.14 4.61
N SER A 35 -3.41 -13.82 3.42
CA SER A 35 -2.45 -14.68 2.73
C SER A 35 -1.18 -14.90 3.54
N ALA A 36 -0.62 -13.87 4.16
CA ALA A 36 0.58 -13.98 4.98
C ALA A 36 0.35 -14.84 6.24
N ILE A 37 -0.78 -14.66 6.91
CA ILE A 37 -1.17 -15.45 8.08
C ILE A 37 -1.43 -16.89 7.68
N ASN A 38 -2.16 -17.11 6.58
CA ASN A 38 -2.43 -18.46 6.08
C ASN A 38 -1.14 -19.19 5.69
N GLY A 39 -0.26 -18.55 4.94
CA GLY A 39 1.02 -19.12 4.55
C GLY A 39 1.94 -19.48 5.72
N PHE A 40 1.72 -18.88 6.90
CA PHE A 40 2.45 -19.22 8.12
C PHE A 40 1.79 -20.31 8.96
N PHE A 41 0.46 -20.26 9.16
CA PHE A 41 -0.25 -21.14 10.10
C PHE A 41 -0.90 -22.37 9.45
N ASP A 42 -1.28 -22.29 8.18
CA ASP A 42 -1.95 -23.38 7.45
C ASP A 42 -1.60 -23.33 5.94
N PRO A 43 -0.29 -23.48 5.58
CA PRO A 43 0.17 -23.36 4.19
C PRO A 43 -0.50 -24.36 3.24
N ASP A 44 -0.83 -25.54 3.74
CA ASP A 44 -1.42 -26.64 2.95
C ASP A 44 -2.96 -26.56 2.89
N ASN A 45 -3.57 -25.58 3.53
CA ASN A 45 -5.03 -25.45 3.68
C ASN A 45 -5.69 -26.74 4.19
N ALA A 46 -5.04 -27.39 5.16
CA ALA A 46 -5.44 -28.70 5.68
C ALA A 46 -6.78 -28.66 6.44
N HIS A 47 -7.15 -27.49 6.97
CA HIS A 47 -8.33 -27.30 7.80
C HIS A 47 -9.24 -26.23 7.22
N CYS A 48 -10.05 -26.56 6.22
CA CYS A 48 -11.00 -25.64 5.61
C CYS A 48 -12.33 -25.60 6.35
N VAL A 49 -12.89 -24.40 6.44
CA VAL A 49 -14.19 -24.13 7.07
C VAL A 49 -15.10 -23.42 6.08
N LYS A 50 -16.35 -23.80 6.03
CA LYS A 50 -17.38 -23.15 5.21
C LYS A 50 -18.12 -22.12 6.05
N ILE A 51 -17.85 -20.83 5.83
CA ILE A 51 -18.42 -19.75 6.63
C ILE A 51 -19.84 -19.41 6.18
N LEU A 52 -20.04 -19.28 4.87
CA LEU A 52 -21.33 -18.92 4.26
C LEU A 52 -21.54 -19.79 3.01
N PRO A 53 -22.80 -20.15 2.70
CA PRO A 53 -23.10 -21.07 1.59
C PRO A 53 -22.59 -20.62 0.23
N PHE A 54 -22.36 -19.31 0.07
CA PHE A 54 -21.96 -18.67 -1.20
C PHE A 54 -20.49 -18.23 -1.24
N LEU A 55 -19.73 -18.29 -0.13
CA LEU A 55 -18.33 -17.83 -0.06
C LEU A 55 -17.28 -18.92 -0.26
N GLY A 56 -17.67 -20.19 -0.44
CA GLY A 56 -16.71 -21.29 -0.61
C GLY A 56 -16.08 -21.77 0.71
N GLU A 57 -15.02 -22.56 0.57
CA GLU A 57 -14.27 -23.13 1.69
C GLU A 57 -12.94 -22.37 1.84
N TYR A 58 -12.63 -21.92 3.05
CA TYR A 58 -11.42 -21.18 3.38
C TYR A 58 -10.74 -21.80 4.60
N SER A 59 -9.41 -21.67 4.65
CA SER A 59 -8.66 -22.12 5.83
C SER A 59 -9.16 -21.39 7.09
N TRP A 60 -9.21 -22.12 8.19
CA TRP A 60 -9.58 -21.56 9.51
C TRP A 60 -8.69 -20.37 9.90
N SER A 61 -7.41 -20.37 9.49
CA SER A 61 -6.45 -19.29 9.74
C SER A 61 -6.90 -17.97 9.09
N VAL A 62 -7.42 -18.01 7.85
CA VAL A 62 -7.99 -16.87 7.15
C VAL A 62 -9.22 -16.34 7.88
N VAL A 63 -10.08 -17.24 8.35
CA VAL A 63 -11.32 -16.85 9.05
C VAL A 63 -11.04 -16.17 10.37
N ILE A 64 -10.16 -16.75 11.18
CA ILE A 64 -9.77 -16.17 12.47
C ILE A 64 -9.03 -14.84 12.26
N ALA A 65 -8.10 -14.79 11.29
CA ALA A 65 -7.39 -13.57 10.95
C ALA A 65 -8.36 -12.45 10.53
N SER A 66 -9.34 -12.75 9.67
CA SER A 66 -10.33 -11.76 9.23
C SER A 66 -11.16 -11.22 10.40
N LEU A 67 -11.56 -12.08 11.31
CA LEU A 67 -12.34 -11.70 12.50
C LEU A 67 -11.52 -10.80 13.44
N ILE A 68 -10.31 -11.24 13.81
CA ILE A 68 -9.42 -10.47 14.68
C ILE A 68 -9.10 -9.11 14.06
N LEU A 69 -8.74 -9.10 12.77
CA LEU A 69 -8.44 -7.87 12.05
C LEU A 69 -9.62 -6.91 12.05
N THR A 70 -10.82 -7.42 11.76
CA THR A 70 -12.05 -6.61 11.75
C THR A 70 -12.31 -5.99 13.12
N VAL A 71 -12.17 -6.76 14.21
CA VAL A 71 -12.33 -6.24 15.58
C VAL A 71 -11.27 -5.18 15.89
N CYS A 72 -10.00 -5.42 15.54
CA CYS A 72 -8.92 -4.45 15.76
C CYS A 72 -9.14 -3.15 14.96
N VAL A 73 -9.53 -3.25 13.70
CA VAL A 73 -9.85 -2.10 12.84
C VAL A 73 -11.04 -1.34 13.42
N ALA A 74 -12.13 -2.02 13.78
CA ALA A 74 -13.30 -1.40 14.38
C ALA A 74 -12.95 -0.66 15.69
N ALA A 75 -12.15 -1.30 16.56
CA ALA A 75 -11.72 -0.70 17.82
C ALA A 75 -10.94 0.59 17.64
N VAL A 76 -10.13 0.70 16.58
CA VAL A 76 -9.36 1.92 16.28
C VAL A 76 -10.24 2.96 15.58
N LEU A 77 -10.99 2.58 14.53
CA LEU A 77 -11.80 3.52 13.74
C LEU A 77 -12.90 4.19 14.56
N ILE A 78 -13.54 3.48 15.48
CA ILE A 78 -14.55 4.05 16.38
C ILE A 78 -13.94 5.18 17.24
N GLY A 79 -12.65 5.10 17.58
CA GLY A 79 -11.93 6.14 18.30
C GLY A 79 -11.56 7.37 17.47
N GLY A 80 -11.77 7.33 16.15
CA GLY A 80 -11.56 8.43 15.20
C GLY A 80 -10.08 8.76 14.95
N VAL A 81 -9.84 9.88 14.24
CA VAL A 81 -8.52 10.27 13.73
C VAL A 81 -7.40 10.34 14.77
N LYS A 82 -7.71 10.76 16.00
CA LYS A 82 -6.72 10.81 17.09
C LYS A 82 -6.20 9.42 17.46
N ARG A 83 -7.09 8.43 17.47
CA ARG A 83 -6.73 7.05 17.79
C ARG A 83 -5.95 6.41 16.64
N ILE A 84 -6.37 6.66 15.40
CA ILE A 84 -5.63 6.25 14.20
C ILE A 84 -4.19 6.78 14.27
N ALA A 85 -4.02 8.08 14.51
CA ALA A 85 -2.70 8.70 14.61
C ALA A 85 -1.85 8.10 15.74
N SER A 86 -2.43 7.89 16.93
CA SER A 86 -1.70 7.31 18.08
C SER A 86 -1.24 5.88 17.81
N VAL A 87 -2.06 5.06 17.16
CA VAL A 87 -1.70 3.68 16.81
C VAL A 87 -0.62 3.68 15.74
N SER A 88 -0.81 4.46 14.66
CA SER A 88 0.16 4.53 13.56
C SER A 88 1.51 5.07 14.01
N GLN A 89 1.55 6.03 14.93
CA GLN A 89 2.79 6.60 15.46
C GLN A 89 3.69 5.57 16.16
N ILE A 90 3.11 4.51 16.71
CA ILE A 90 3.86 3.42 17.38
C ILE A 90 4.15 2.29 16.40
N VAL A 91 3.14 1.85 15.66
CA VAL A 91 3.20 0.67 14.80
C VAL A 91 4.13 0.88 13.61
N VAL A 92 4.03 2.05 12.94
CA VAL A 92 4.80 2.32 11.71
C VAL A 92 6.31 2.33 11.95
N PRO A 93 6.88 3.06 12.94
CA PRO A 93 8.31 3.01 13.19
C PRO A 93 8.80 1.62 13.60
N PHE A 94 8.01 0.91 14.43
CA PHE A 94 8.37 -0.44 14.86
C PHE A 94 8.51 -1.40 13.68
N MET A 95 7.49 -1.48 12.81
CA MET A 95 7.53 -2.36 11.65
C MET A 95 8.62 -1.96 10.64
N ALA A 96 8.81 -0.64 10.42
CA ALA A 96 9.81 -0.14 9.49
C ALA A 96 11.23 -0.51 9.93
N ILE A 97 11.54 -0.33 11.23
CA ILE A 97 12.85 -0.70 11.80
C ILE A 97 13.05 -2.21 11.70
N LEU A 98 12.03 -2.99 12.06
CA LEU A 98 12.08 -4.45 12.02
C LEU A 98 12.34 -4.96 10.60
N TYR A 99 11.53 -4.50 9.63
CA TYR A 99 11.68 -4.86 8.23
C TYR A 99 13.04 -4.47 7.67
N PHE A 100 13.46 -3.22 7.92
CA PHE A 100 14.74 -2.69 7.47
C PHE A 100 15.91 -3.50 8.02
N ALA A 101 15.89 -3.82 9.32
CA ALA A 101 16.94 -4.62 9.95
C ALA A 101 17.06 -6.01 9.29
N PHE A 102 15.96 -6.73 9.09
CA PHE A 102 15.98 -8.05 8.46
C PHE A 102 16.38 -7.99 6.99
N ALA A 103 15.91 -7.00 6.23
CA ALA A 103 16.30 -6.82 4.84
C ALA A 103 17.80 -6.50 4.70
N ILE A 104 18.34 -5.67 5.57
CA ILE A 104 19.79 -5.37 5.60
C ILE A 104 20.61 -6.60 5.97
N ILE A 105 20.19 -7.39 6.96
CA ILE A 105 20.86 -8.64 7.32
C ILE A 105 20.88 -9.58 6.11
N LEU A 106 19.75 -9.75 5.41
CA LEU A 106 19.67 -10.55 4.20
C LEU A 106 20.69 -10.10 3.14
N ILE A 107 20.74 -8.79 2.86
CA ILE A 107 21.66 -8.22 1.89
C ILE A 107 23.12 -8.41 2.31
N ILE A 108 23.44 -8.20 3.57
CA ILE A 108 24.81 -8.40 4.09
C ILE A 108 25.24 -9.87 3.99
N CYS A 109 24.34 -10.80 4.33
CA CYS A 109 24.63 -12.23 4.23
C CYS A 109 24.86 -12.70 2.78
N ASN A 110 24.29 -11.98 1.80
CA ASN A 110 24.41 -12.31 0.37
C ASN A 110 25.21 -11.24 -0.40
N ILE A 111 26.11 -10.52 0.27
CA ILE A 111 26.82 -9.36 -0.30
C ILE A 111 27.63 -9.70 -1.56
N THR A 112 28.16 -10.91 -1.64
CA THR A 112 28.93 -11.41 -2.79
C THR A 112 28.10 -11.54 -4.07
N GLU A 113 26.80 -11.75 -3.93
CA GLU A 113 25.86 -11.93 -5.05
C GLU A 113 25.30 -10.59 -5.58
N ILE A 114 25.55 -9.47 -4.90
CA ILE A 114 25.04 -8.15 -5.30
C ILE A 114 25.46 -7.77 -6.73
N PRO A 115 26.75 -7.92 -7.14
CA PRO A 115 27.14 -7.57 -8.51
C PRO A 115 26.42 -8.41 -9.57
N ALA A 116 26.20 -9.70 -9.27
CA ALA A 116 25.48 -10.61 -10.15
C ALA A 116 23.98 -10.20 -10.25
N ALA A 117 23.34 -9.88 -9.13
CA ALA A 117 21.96 -9.41 -9.08
C ALA A 117 21.75 -8.10 -9.86
N ILE A 118 22.62 -7.11 -9.67
CA ILE A 118 22.61 -5.85 -10.42
C ILE A 118 22.79 -6.11 -11.91
N LYS A 119 23.73 -6.98 -12.29
CA LYS A 119 23.95 -7.37 -13.68
C LYS A 119 22.69 -8.00 -14.27
N VAL A 120 22.02 -8.89 -13.56
CA VAL A 120 20.76 -9.52 -14.02
C VAL A 120 19.69 -8.46 -14.23
N ILE A 121 19.46 -7.54 -13.27
CA ILE A 121 18.49 -6.47 -13.40
C ILE A 121 18.75 -5.61 -14.65
N VAL A 122 19.99 -5.14 -14.82
CA VAL A 122 20.35 -4.23 -15.91
C VAL A 122 20.32 -4.97 -17.26
N THR A 123 20.92 -6.16 -17.34
CA THR A 123 20.97 -6.90 -18.62
C THR A 123 19.58 -7.38 -19.03
N ALA A 124 18.75 -7.86 -18.12
CA ALA A 124 17.41 -8.31 -18.42
C ALA A 124 16.50 -7.18 -18.93
N ALA A 125 16.68 -5.97 -18.40
CA ALA A 125 15.91 -4.79 -18.83
C ALA A 125 16.17 -4.41 -20.30
N PHE A 126 17.35 -4.71 -20.82
CA PHE A 126 17.78 -4.34 -22.18
C PHE A 126 17.96 -5.53 -23.14
N THR A 127 17.42 -6.69 -22.79
CA THR A 127 17.49 -7.85 -23.71
C THR A 127 16.61 -7.65 -24.94
N PRO A 128 16.97 -8.25 -26.12
CA PRO A 128 16.11 -8.22 -27.29
C PRO A 128 14.69 -8.76 -27.05
N LYS A 129 14.53 -9.77 -26.19
CA LYS A 129 13.22 -10.27 -25.78
C LYS A 129 12.40 -9.20 -25.04
N ALA A 130 13.01 -8.40 -24.18
CA ALA A 130 12.35 -7.30 -23.50
C ALA A 130 11.95 -6.18 -24.45
N VAL A 131 12.78 -5.91 -25.48
CA VAL A 131 12.57 -4.79 -26.42
C VAL A 131 11.60 -5.18 -27.54
N THR A 132 11.71 -6.39 -28.11
CA THR A 132 10.94 -6.79 -29.30
C THR A 132 9.57 -7.40 -29.01
N GLY A 133 9.34 -7.92 -27.81
CA GLY A 133 8.11 -8.64 -27.44
C GLY A 133 7.01 -7.80 -26.76
N GLY A 134 7.11 -6.48 -26.75
CA GLY A 134 6.20 -5.66 -25.92
C GLY A 134 6.40 -5.85 -24.41
N SER A 135 7.26 -6.76 -24.00
CA SER A 135 7.54 -7.10 -22.60
C SER A 135 8.18 -5.93 -21.84
N MET A 136 8.99 -5.10 -22.49
CA MET A 136 9.54 -3.88 -21.88
C MET A 136 8.43 -2.89 -21.51
N PHE A 137 7.46 -2.67 -22.39
CA PHE A 137 6.32 -1.79 -22.10
C PHE A 137 5.45 -2.36 -20.97
N VAL A 138 5.16 -3.65 -20.99
CA VAL A 138 4.40 -4.33 -19.94
C VAL A 138 5.13 -4.28 -18.60
N ALA A 139 6.45 -4.55 -18.59
CA ALA A 139 7.26 -4.45 -17.37
C ALA A 139 7.27 -3.01 -16.81
N MET A 140 7.45 -2.02 -17.67
CA MET A 140 7.39 -0.60 -17.31
C MET A 140 6.00 -0.22 -16.78
N GLN A 141 4.92 -0.64 -17.45
CA GLN A 141 3.55 -0.41 -16.99
C GLN A 141 3.29 -1.01 -15.61
N LYS A 142 3.70 -2.26 -15.40
CA LYS A 142 3.55 -2.94 -14.10
C LYS A 142 4.40 -2.27 -13.01
N GLY A 143 5.65 -1.92 -13.32
CA GLY A 143 6.54 -1.22 -12.38
C GLY A 143 5.99 0.15 -11.98
N VAL A 144 5.53 0.96 -12.92
CA VAL A 144 4.91 2.26 -12.65
C VAL A 144 3.62 2.09 -11.83
N ALA A 145 2.75 1.14 -12.20
CA ALA A 145 1.51 0.88 -11.47
C ALA A 145 1.79 0.48 -10.01
N ARG A 146 2.75 -0.41 -9.77
CA ARG A 146 3.12 -0.84 -8.41
C ARG A 146 3.84 0.26 -7.63
N GLY A 147 4.71 1.05 -8.26
CA GLY A 147 5.34 2.21 -7.64
C GLY A 147 4.33 3.26 -7.19
N ILE A 148 3.39 3.63 -8.05
CA ILE A 148 2.30 4.57 -7.70
C ILE A 148 1.39 3.98 -6.62
N PHE A 149 1.13 2.68 -6.66
CA PHE A 149 0.35 1.99 -5.62
C PHE A 149 1.01 2.13 -4.24
N SER A 150 2.34 1.96 -4.15
CA SER A 150 3.10 2.02 -2.90
C SER A 150 3.23 3.44 -2.36
N ASN A 151 3.75 4.37 -3.17
CA ASN A 151 4.08 5.73 -2.72
C ASN A 151 2.93 6.75 -2.87
N GLU A 152 1.82 6.35 -3.50
CA GLU A 152 0.61 7.16 -3.73
C GLU A 152 0.87 8.49 -4.49
N ALA A 153 2.04 8.67 -5.09
CA ALA A 153 2.39 9.88 -5.81
C ALA A 153 1.50 10.09 -7.04
N GLY A 154 0.86 11.24 -7.11
CA GLY A 154 -0.06 11.56 -8.20
C GLY A 154 -1.49 11.02 -8.02
N LEU A 155 -1.76 10.15 -7.04
CA LEU A 155 -3.11 9.68 -6.74
C LEU A 155 -3.99 10.76 -6.11
N GLY A 156 -3.39 11.67 -5.31
CA GLY A 156 -4.12 12.75 -4.62
C GLY A 156 -4.54 12.40 -3.19
N SER A 157 -4.21 11.22 -2.68
CA SER A 157 -4.45 10.79 -1.30
C SER A 157 -3.54 11.51 -0.29
N ALA A 158 -2.24 11.63 -0.58
CA ALA A 158 -1.29 12.32 0.29
C ALA A 158 -1.70 13.76 0.68
N PRO A 159 -2.27 14.61 -0.20
CA PRO A 159 -2.81 15.91 0.18
C PRO A 159 -3.94 15.86 1.22
N ILE A 160 -4.71 14.78 1.32
CA ILE A 160 -5.77 14.63 2.33
C ILE A 160 -5.15 14.51 3.73
N ALA A 161 -4.08 13.71 3.87
CA ALA A 161 -3.32 13.64 5.12
C ALA A 161 -2.60 14.95 5.41
N ALA A 162 -1.97 15.55 4.40
CA ALA A 162 -1.26 16.82 4.54
C ALA A 162 -2.18 17.96 4.99
N ALA A 163 -3.46 17.94 4.62
CA ALA A 163 -4.45 18.94 5.05
C ALA A 163 -4.70 18.93 6.58
N ALA A 164 -4.40 17.82 7.27
CA ALA A 164 -4.49 17.74 8.73
C ALA A 164 -3.23 18.21 9.45
N ALA A 165 -2.16 18.54 8.73
CA ALA A 165 -0.88 18.96 9.30
C ALA A 165 -0.98 20.34 9.96
N GLN A 166 -0.33 20.49 11.12
CA GLN A 166 -0.29 21.75 11.86
C GLN A 166 0.88 22.64 11.37
N THR A 167 0.81 23.08 10.13
CA THR A 167 1.79 23.99 9.53
C THR A 167 1.11 25.14 8.80
N LYS A 168 1.75 26.32 8.79
CA LYS A 168 1.28 27.49 8.04
C LYS A 168 1.95 27.57 6.66
N GLU A 169 2.94 26.75 6.39
CA GLU A 169 3.76 26.83 5.17
C GLU A 169 3.55 25.56 4.33
N PRO A 170 2.83 25.63 3.20
CA PRO A 170 2.54 24.47 2.36
C PRO A 170 3.81 23.81 1.80
N VAL A 171 4.86 24.59 1.51
CA VAL A 171 6.13 24.07 0.99
C VAL A 171 6.83 23.19 2.02
N ARG A 172 6.82 23.59 3.30
CA ARG A 172 7.37 22.77 4.39
C ARG A 172 6.69 21.41 4.47
N GLN A 173 5.36 21.38 4.39
CA GLN A 173 4.62 20.11 4.37
C GLN A 173 4.93 19.29 3.13
N GLY A 174 5.07 19.92 1.97
CA GLY A 174 5.47 19.25 0.73
C GLY A 174 6.84 18.56 0.85
N LEU A 175 7.82 19.23 1.45
CA LEU A 175 9.16 18.68 1.70
C LEU A 175 9.11 17.48 2.66
N VAL A 176 8.29 17.54 3.72
CA VAL A 176 8.08 16.41 4.63
C VAL A 176 7.43 15.23 3.91
N SER A 177 6.37 15.46 3.12
CA SER A 177 5.69 14.40 2.36
C SER A 177 6.61 13.74 1.34
N MET A 178 7.50 14.50 0.70
CA MET A 178 8.49 13.99 -0.25
C MET A 178 9.45 12.96 0.40
N THR A 179 9.84 13.16 1.66
CA THR A 179 10.71 12.21 2.36
C THR A 179 10.06 10.84 2.53
N GLY A 180 8.74 10.80 2.76
CA GLY A 180 7.98 9.54 2.82
C GLY A 180 8.04 8.77 1.49
N THR A 181 7.79 9.44 0.38
CA THR A 181 7.89 8.84 -0.96
C THR A 181 9.31 8.34 -1.26
N PHE A 182 10.34 9.10 -0.86
CA PHE A 182 11.74 8.68 -1.03
C PHE A 182 12.06 7.43 -0.22
N ILE A 183 11.67 7.39 1.06
CA ILE A 183 11.92 6.22 1.92
C ILE A 183 11.19 4.99 1.38
N ASP A 184 9.92 5.12 1.01
CA ASP A 184 9.13 4.02 0.47
C ASP A 184 9.75 3.48 -0.82
N THR A 185 9.94 4.31 -1.82
CA THR A 185 10.30 3.87 -3.17
C THR A 185 11.79 3.61 -3.33
N ILE A 186 12.65 4.51 -2.85
CA ILE A 186 14.10 4.37 -3.05
C ILE A 186 14.71 3.43 -2.01
N VAL A 187 14.25 3.46 -0.75
CA VAL A 187 14.86 2.62 0.27
C VAL A 187 14.13 1.27 0.36
N ILE A 188 12.87 1.24 0.73
CA ILE A 188 12.16 -0.01 1.03
C ILE A 188 11.94 -0.87 -0.22
N CYS A 189 11.49 -0.29 -1.33
CA CYS A 189 11.29 -1.05 -2.56
C CYS A 189 12.61 -1.58 -3.15
N THR A 190 13.71 -0.82 -3.02
CA THR A 190 15.04 -1.30 -3.45
C THR A 190 15.52 -2.47 -2.60
N LEU A 191 15.38 -2.38 -1.27
CA LEU A 191 15.73 -3.47 -0.37
C LEU A 191 14.93 -4.73 -0.68
N THR A 192 13.63 -4.60 -0.86
CA THR A 192 12.74 -5.73 -1.18
C THR A 192 13.08 -6.33 -2.55
N GLY A 193 13.18 -5.51 -3.59
CA GLY A 193 13.50 -5.96 -4.94
C GLY A 193 14.87 -6.63 -5.03
N LEU A 194 15.87 -6.04 -4.36
CA LEU A 194 17.21 -6.63 -4.30
C LEU A 194 17.19 -7.97 -3.56
N SER A 195 16.49 -8.08 -2.44
CA SER A 195 16.33 -9.35 -1.71
C SER A 195 15.71 -10.45 -2.57
N ILE A 196 14.69 -10.12 -3.36
CA ILE A 196 14.01 -11.05 -4.28
C ILE A 196 14.96 -11.50 -5.40
N VAL A 197 15.76 -10.59 -5.95
CA VAL A 197 16.70 -10.93 -7.05
C VAL A 197 17.90 -11.72 -6.52
N LEU A 198 18.48 -11.33 -5.38
CA LEU A 198 19.61 -12.02 -4.75
C LEU A 198 19.32 -13.49 -4.45
N THR A 199 18.09 -13.79 -4.03
CA THR A 199 17.65 -15.15 -3.66
C THR A 199 17.09 -15.96 -4.83
N GLY A 200 16.93 -15.35 -5.99
CA GLY A 200 16.29 -16.00 -7.15
C GLY A 200 14.79 -16.25 -6.99
N ALA A 201 14.14 -15.68 -5.98
CA ALA A 201 12.72 -15.90 -5.70
C ALA A 201 11.79 -15.53 -6.88
N TRP A 202 12.21 -14.58 -7.72
CA TRP A 202 11.47 -14.17 -8.92
C TRP A 202 11.38 -15.23 -10.03
N GLN A 203 12.19 -16.30 -9.95
CA GLN A 203 12.22 -17.40 -10.93
C GLN A 203 11.37 -18.59 -10.48
N VAL A 204 10.89 -18.59 -9.26
CA VAL A 204 10.13 -19.70 -8.71
C VAL A 204 8.69 -19.61 -9.22
N GLU A 205 8.29 -20.60 -10.01
CA GLU A 205 6.94 -20.69 -10.55
C GLU A 205 5.90 -20.95 -9.44
N GLY A 206 4.73 -20.35 -9.59
CA GLY A 206 3.60 -20.56 -8.67
C GLY A 206 3.59 -19.62 -7.45
N LEU A 207 4.63 -18.84 -7.21
CA LEU A 207 4.63 -17.85 -6.13
C LEU A 207 3.99 -16.53 -6.60
N GLU A 208 3.05 -16.00 -5.82
CA GLU A 208 2.38 -14.74 -6.10
C GLU A 208 2.40 -13.78 -4.89
N GLY A 209 2.46 -12.48 -5.17
CA GLY A 209 2.33 -11.45 -4.15
C GLY A 209 3.35 -11.56 -3.02
N VAL A 210 2.87 -11.74 -1.79
CA VAL A 210 3.70 -11.81 -0.58
C VAL A 210 4.56 -13.07 -0.52
N GLU A 211 4.14 -14.16 -1.17
CA GLU A 211 4.84 -15.44 -1.15
C GLU A 211 6.25 -15.33 -1.74
N VAL A 212 6.42 -14.51 -2.78
CA VAL A 212 7.74 -14.24 -3.39
C VAL A 212 8.69 -13.63 -2.37
N THR A 213 8.23 -12.65 -1.60
CA THR A 213 9.05 -12.00 -0.57
C THR A 213 9.31 -12.94 0.61
N THR A 214 8.32 -13.75 0.99
CA THR A 214 8.46 -14.75 2.05
C THR A 214 9.54 -15.78 1.68
N TYR A 215 9.49 -16.29 0.46
CA TYR A 215 10.51 -17.20 -0.06
C TYR A 215 11.91 -16.56 -0.05
N ALA A 216 12.01 -15.30 -0.52
CA ALA A 216 13.27 -14.57 -0.51
C ALA A 216 13.88 -14.46 0.91
N PHE A 217 13.06 -14.15 1.90
CA PHE A 217 13.51 -14.05 3.29
C PHE A 217 13.87 -15.40 3.90
N GLN A 218 13.13 -16.46 3.55
CA GLN A 218 13.45 -17.83 3.99
C GLN A 218 14.79 -18.33 3.46
N GLN A 219 15.12 -18.01 2.20
CA GLN A 219 16.34 -18.46 1.54
C GLN A 219 17.55 -17.58 1.84
N GLY A 220 17.33 -16.27 1.98
CA GLY A 220 18.43 -15.30 2.09
C GLY A 220 18.89 -15.00 3.51
N LEU A 221 18.09 -15.31 4.54
CA LEU A 221 18.44 -15.04 5.93
C LEU A 221 19.12 -16.25 6.59
N PRO A 222 20.08 -16.01 7.53
CA PRO A 222 20.79 -17.06 8.26
C PRO A 222 19.94 -17.65 9.41
N PHE A 223 18.64 -17.46 9.40
CA PHE A 223 17.72 -17.91 10.43
C PHE A 223 16.86 -19.11 9.94
N PRO A 224 16.29 -19.88 10.87
CA PRO A 224 15.33 -20.92 10.48
C PRO A 224 14.18 -20.31 9.62
N PRO A 225 13.71 -21.01 8.56
CA PRO A 225 12.66 -20.50 7.68
C PRO A 225 11.40 -20.01 8.41
N ALA A 226 11.03 -20.70 9.50
CA ALA A 226 9.89 -20.31 10.33
C ALA A 226 10.07 -18.91 10.98
N VAL A 227 11.29 -18.56 11.42
CA VAL A 227 11.58 -17.25 12.01
C VAL A 227 11.49 -16.17 10.94
N SER A 228 12.08 -16.41 9.78
CA SER A 228 12.06 -15.47 8.64
C SER A 228 10.62 -15.20 8.18
N SER A 229 9.81 -16.23 8.04
CA SER A 229 8.39 -16.12 7.68
C SER A 229 7.57 -15.40 8.75
N PHE A 230 7.80 -15.71 10.02
CA PHE A 230 7.09 -15.05 11.13
C PHE A 230 7.37 -13.54 11.16
N VAL A 231 8.62 -13.15 11.04
CA VAL A 231 9.00 -11.72 11.04
C VAL A 231 8.39 -10.99 9.85
N LEU A 232 8.47 -11.57 8.66
CA LEU A 232 7.88 -10.96 7.49
C LEU A 232 6.35 -10.86 7.58
N MET A 233 5.68 -11.91 8.03
CA MET A 233 4.24 -11.91 8.30
C MET A 233 3.87 -10.79 9.28
N LEU A 234 4.61 -10.66 10.38
CA LEU A 234 4.37 -9.63 11.39
C LEU A 234 4.52 -8.21 10.82
N CYS A 235 5.60 -7.97 10.05
CA CYS A 235 5.83 -6.69 9.40
C CYS A 235 4.69 -6.36 8.42
N LEU A 236 4.27 -7.32 7.60
CA LEU A 236 3.21 -7.13 6.63
C LEU A 236 1.85 -6.89 7.30
N VAL A 237 1.53 -7.62 8.36
CA VAL A 237 0.30 -7.41 9.13
C VAL A 237 0.25 -5.97 9.68
N PHE A 238 1.33 -5.49 10.29
CA PHE A 238 1.37 -4.13 10.83
C PHE A 238 1.32 -3.06 9.73
N PHE A 239 2.05 -3.29 8.62
CA PHE A 239 2.05 -2.37 7.48
C PHE A 239 0.66 -2.24 6.87
N ALA A 240 0.04 -3.36 6.52
CA ALA A 240 -1.28 -3.36 5.91
C ALA A 240 -2.37 -2.88 6.87
N PHE A 241 -2.27 -3.20 8.17
CA PHE A 241 -3.19 -2.70 9.18
C PHE A 241 -3.19 -1.17 9.25
N THR A 242 -2.01 -0.55 9.29
CA THR A 242 -1.92 0.93 9.33
C THR A 242 -2.39 1.58 8.03
N THR A 243 -2.19 0.92 6.90
CA THR A 243 -2.71 1.36 5.59
C THR A 243 -4.24 1.33 5.56
N ILE A 244 -4.87 0.28 6.09
CA ILE A 244 -6.34 0.19 6.23
C ILE A 244 -6.87 1.38 7.04
N LEU A 245 -6.24 1.71 8.16
CA LEU A 245 -6.63 2.83 9.01
C LEU A 245 -6.47 4.19 8.31
N GLY A 246 -5.38 4.37 7.58
CA GLY A 246 -5.11 5.60 6.82
C GLY A 246 -6.13 5.82 5.71
N TRP A 247 -6.45 4.78 4.95
CA TRP A 247 -7.40 4.87 3.84
C TRP A 247 -8.85 5.04 4.29
N ASP A 248 -9.25 4.51 5.45
CA ASP A 248 -10.54 4.86 6.05
C ASP A 248 -10.64 6.37 6.27
N TYR A 249 -9.61 6.98 6.85
CA TYR A 249 -9.57 8.42 7.06
C TYR A 249 -9.67 9.20 5.73
N TYR A 250 -8.92 8.79 4.68
CA TYR A 250 -8.97 9.49 3.39
C TYR A 250 -10.36 9.40 2.75
N SER A 251 -10.94 8.23 2.74
CA SER A 251 -12.27 8.01 2.16
C SER A 251 -13.39 8.66 2.96
N GLU A 252 -13.31 8.70 4.29
CA GLU A 252 -14.23 9.45 5.13
C GLU A 252 -14.18 10.96 4.81
N ARG A 253 -12.98 11.55 4.62
CA ARG A 253 -12.85 12.96 4.22
C ARG A 253 -13.43 13.22 2.84
N CYS A 254 -13.23 12.30 1.91
CA CYS A 254 -13.85 12.38 0.57
C CYS A 254 -15.39 12.33 0.65
N LEU A 255 -15.93 11.42 1.45
CA LEU A 255 -17.38 11.28 1.63
C LEU A 255 -17.99 12.48 2.37
N GLU A 256 -17.30 13.00 3.38
CA GLU A 256 -17.72 14.22 4.07
C GLU A 256 -17.83 15.40 3.10
N TYR A 257 -16.85 15.55 2.22
CA TYR A 257 -16.90 16.57 1.17
C TYR A 257 -18.08 16.38 0.21
N LEU A 258 -18.34 15.15 -0.24
CA LEU A 258 -19.46 14.83 -1.15
C LEU A 258 -20.82 15.06 -0.49
N SER A 259 -20.94 14.74 0.79
CA SER A 259 -22.20 14.87 1.56
C SER A 259 -22.43 16.28 2.12
N GLY A 260 -21.54 17.25 1.82
CA GLY A 260 -21.66 18.60 2.31
C GLY A 260 -21.47 18.72 3.83
N GLY A 261 -20.65 17.87 4.43
CA GLY A 261 -20.35 17.87 5.88
C GLY A 261 -21.30 17.03 6.73
N ASN A 262 -22.11 16.15 6.14
CA ASN A 262 -23.06 15.34 6.89
C ASN A 262 -22.39 14.13 7.54
N LEU A 263 -22.10 14.23 8.82
CA LEU A 263 -21.43 13.19 9.61
C LEU A 263 -22.24 11.88 9.78
N LYS A 264 -23.56 11.89 9.50
CA LYS A 264 -24.35 10.65 9.53
C LYS A 264 -23.92 9.69 8.41
N HIS A 265 -23.70 10.23 7.20
CA HIS A 265 -23.23 9.43 6.07
C HIS A 265 -21.84 8.86 6.33
N VAL A 266 -20.95 9.63 6.95
CA VAL A 266 -19.61 9.18 7.33
C VAL A 266 -19.68 8.03 8.34
N LYS A 267 -20.57 8.10 9.34
CA LYS A 267 -20.76 7.00 10.30
C LYS A 267 -21.27 5.72 9.64
N VAL A 268 -22.22 5.83 8.71
CA VAL A 268 -22.73 4.66 7.96
C VAL A 268 -21.61 4.05 7.12
N TYR A 269 -20.85 4.90 6.42
CA TYR A 269 -19.72 4.46 5.61
C TYR A 269 -18.69 3.69 6.44
N ARG A 270 -18.33 4.17 7.63
CA ARG A 270 -17.40 3.50 8.54
C ARG A 270 -17.83 2.06 8.86
N TRP A 271 -19.11 1.82 9.09
CA TRP A 271 -19.60 0.46 9.31
C TRP A 271 -19.54 -0.40 8.05
N ILE A 272 -19.84 0.18 6.89
CA ILE A 272 -19.68 -0.50 5.59
C ILE A 272 -18.20 -0.84 5.37
N TYR A 273 -17.28 0.08 5.70
CA TYR A 273 -15.85 -0.13 5.60
C TYR A 273 -15.36 -1.27 6.50
N ILE A 274 -15.77 -1.29 7.77
CA ILE A 274 -15.48 -2.37 8.72
C ILE A 274 -15.99 -3.71 8.19
N PHE A 275 -17.18 -3.73 7.61
CA PHE A 275 -17.73 -4.94 6.99
C PHE A 275 -16.93 -5.37 5.74
N ALA A 276 -16.47 -4.42 4.94
CA ALA A 276 -15.60 -4.70 3.79
C ALA A 276 -14.25 -5.31 4.22
N VAL A 277 -13.69 -4.88 5.37
CA VAL A 277 -12.50 -5.49 5.95
C VAL A 277 -12.73 -6.97 6.27
N PHE A 278 -13.91 -7.35 6.76
CA PHE A 278 -14.26 -8.75 7.01
C PHE A 278 -14.37 -9.57 5.71
N ILE A 279 -14.92 -8.99 4.65
CA ILE A 279 -15.17 -9.69 3.36
C ILE A 279 -13.91 -9.81 2.49
N GLY A 280 -12.99 -8.82 2.58
CA GLY A 280 -11.80 -8.72 1.71
C GLY A 280 -10.94 -9.99 1.60
N PRO A 281 -10.68 -10.74 2.69
CA PRO A 281 -9.89 -11.97 2.66
C PRO A 281 -10.46 -13.08 1.78
N TYR A 282 -11.75 -13.04 1.52
CA TYR A 282 -12.46 -14.07 0.75
C TYR A 282 -12.54 -13.78 -0.76
N MET A 283 -11.87 -12.72 -1.21
CA MET A 283 -11.76 -12.38 -2.63
C MET A 283 -10.49 -12.97 -3.24
N THR A 284 -10.54 -13.27 -4.54
CA THR A 284 -9.34 -13.73 -5.26
C THR A 284 -8.32 -12.59 -5.43
N VAL A 285 -7.05 -12.92 -5.32
CA VAL A 285 -5.93 -11.96 -5.47
C VAL A 285 -6.05 -11.17 -6.77
N SER A 286 -6.31 -11.85 -7.89
CA SER A 286 -6.45 -11.21 -9.21
C SER A 286 -7.60 -10.20 -9.27
N ALA A 287 -8.77 -10.53 -8.70
CA ALA A 287 -9.92 -9.61 -8.66
C ALA A 287 -9.59 -8.37 -7.81
N VAL A 288 -8.98 -8.56 -6.65
CA VAL A 288 -8.58 -7.49 -5.74
C VAL A 288 -7.62 -6.50 -6.42
N TRP A 289 -6.59 -7.00 -7.08
CA TRP A 289 -5.63 -6.15 -7.79
C TRP A 289 -6.23 -5.43 -8.99
N THR A 290 -7.12 -6.10 -9.74
CA THR A 290 -7.81 -5.48 -10.89
C THR A 290 -8.70 -4.32 -10.44
N ILE A 291 -9.49 -4.53 -9.39
CA ILE A 291 -10.36 -3.49 -8.83
C ILE A 291 -9.53 -2.31 -8.30
N ALA A 292 -8.45 -2.59 -7.57
CA ALA A 292 -7.56 -1.58 -7.05
C ALA A 292 -6.93 -0.73 -8.16
N ASP A 293 -6.42 -1.35 -9.22
CA ASP A 293 -5.81 -0.66 -10.35
C ASP A 293 -6.81 0.24 -11.09
N ILE A 294 -8.06 -0.22 -11.29
CA ILE A 294 -9.10 0.56 -11.94
C ILE A 294 -9.42 1.83 -11.13
N PHE A 295 -9.75 1.68 -9.84
CA PHE A 295 -10.14 2.83 -9.03
C PHE A 295 -8.98 3.79 -8.75
N ASN A 296 -7.74 3.29 -8.58
CA ASN A 296 -6.55 4.12 -8.46
C ASN A 296 -6.33 4.96 -9.73
N GLY A 297 -6.43 4.34 -10.91
CA GLY A 297 -6.33 5.07 -12.18
C GLY A 297 -7.39 6.14 -12.33
N LEU A 298 -8.65 5.82 -12.00
CA LEU A 298 -9.76 6.76 -12.06
C LEU A 298 -9.62 7.91 -11.05
N MET A 299 -9.05 7.69 -9.87
CA MET A 299 -8.77 8.73 -8.89
C MET A 299 -7.58 9.60 -9.31
N ALA A 300 -6.56 9.02 -9.94
CA ALA A 300 -5.38 9.76 -10.41
C ALA A 300 -5.71 10.80 -11.48
N LEU A 301 -6.63 10.49 -12.41
CA LEU A 301 -6.97 11.39 -13.52
C LEU A 301 -7.38 12.79 -13.07
N PRO A 302 -8.40 12.98 -12.23
CA PRO A 302 -8.78 14.32 -11.77
C PRO A 302 -7.68 15.02 -10.98
N ASN A 303 -6.86 14.28 -10.21
CA ASN A 303 -5.74 14.85 -9.49
C ASN A 303 -4.63 15.34 -10.42
N MET A 304 -4.28 14.57 -11.45
CA MET A 304 -3.27 14.99 -12.46
C MET A 304 -3.69 16.26 -13.18
N ILE A 305 -4.96 16.37 -13.57
CA ILE A 305 -5.50 17.62 -14.16
C ILE A 305 -5.32 18.79 -13.19
N ALA A 306 -5.62 18.61 -11.90
CA ALA A 306 -5.46 19.64 -10.88
C ALA A 306 -3.98 20.03 -10.68
N LEU A 307 -3.06 19.07 -10.65
CA LEU A 307 -1.63 19.31 -10.52
C LEU A 307 -1.08 20.14 -11.69
N PHE A 308 -1.43 19.78 -12.93
CA PHE A 308 -1.02 20.57 -14.11
C PHE A 308 -1.57 21.98 -14.06
N ALA A 309 -2.84 22.17 -13.72
CA ALA A 309 -3.47 23.47 -13.63
C ALA A 309 -2.92 24.35 -12.49
N LEU A 310 -2.41 23.74 -11.41
CA LEU A 310 -1.86 24.44 -10.25
C LEU A 310 -0.33 24.51 -10.26
N SER A 311 0.36 23.99 -11.28
CA SER A 311 1.83 23.96 -11.36
C SER A 311 2.47 25.33 -11.15
N GLY A 312 1.89 26.39 -11.75
CA GLY A 312 2.37 27.76 -11.58
C GLY A 312 2.24 28.27 -10.14
N VAL A 313 1.21 27.83 -9.40
CA VAL A 313 1.05 28.15 -7.97
C VAL A 313 2.13 27.49 -7.14
N VAL A 314 2.39 26.19 -7.41
CA VAL A 314 3.44 25.43 -6.72
C VAL A 314 4.81 26.08 -6.89
N VAL A 315 5.16 26.45 -8.13
CA VAL A 315 6.44 27.14 -8.45
C VAL A 315 6.55 28.46 -7.70
N ARG A 316 5.49 29.24 -7.69
CA ARG A 316 5.47 30.57 -7.01
C ARG A 316 5.68 30.43 -5.50
N GLU A 317 4.92 29.55 -4.86
CA GLU A 317 5.00 29.34 -3.40
C GLU A 317 6.38 28.78 -3.00
N THR A 318 6.94 27.86 -3.80
CA THR A 318 8.27 27.29 -3.57
C THR A 318 9.35 28.36 -3.67
N LYS A 319 9.33 29.21 -4.71
CA LYS A 319 10.27 30.33 -4.85
C LYS A 319 10.15 31.31 -3.69
N ALA A 320 8.94 31.65 -3.27
CA ALA A 320 8.70 32.56 -2.15
C ALA A 320 9.23 31.98 -0.82
N PHE A 321 9.07 30.69 -0.60
CA PHE A 321 9.57 30.01 0.60
C PHE A 321 11.10 30.08 0.71
N PHE A 322 11.82 29.67 -0.34
CA PHE A 322 13.29 29.69 -0.32
C PHE A 322 13.88 31.08 -0.27
N LYS A 323 13.20 32.09 -0.90
CA LYS A 323 13.62 33.48 -0.79
C LYS A 323 13.51 34.06 0.64
N LYS A 324 12.66 33.51 1.49
CA LYS A 324 12.55 33.93 2.90
C LYS A 324 13.65 33.31 3.79
N GLN A 325 14.29 32.25 3.32
CA GLN A 325 15.34 31.54 4.06
C GLN A 325 16.77 31.94 3.64
N SER A 326 16.90 32.58 2.47
CA SER A 326 18.13 33.24 2.02
C SER A 326 18.19 34.68 2.54
#